data_9cb01952ca5e02ecce20a34496b26344
#
_entry.id   9cb01952ca5e02ecce20a34496b26344
#
_cell.length_a   1.000
_cell.length_b   1.000
_cell.length_c   1.000
_cell.angle_alpha   90.00
_cell.angle_beta   90.00
_cell.angle_gamma   90.00
#
_symmetry.space_group_name_H-M   'P 1'
#
loop_
_entity.id
_entity.type
_entity.pdbx_description
1 polymer ?
#
loop_
_entity_poly.entity_id
_entity_poly.type
_entity_poly.pdbx_seq_one_letter_code
_entity_poly.pdbx_strand_id
1 'polypeptide(L)'
;MRQLSSFFINPFLTLVNEVGVEKFRKFFEKHIQLTTAKNAGGEYTQIITDSNATYSQFYGNYLLEDTSFVIQQGMTITVDNIIAEFKSGVKQQEGLIRSNFNVGTPEYEEFFPLGITEYTRADKENVLTLMERMVNRGTAYLAQLGQPFVDLFTDILSRYSAARTAQLQKMGTTKDLDTQTDQFQVEGADQLFHNLLFIADNFRNQPEIVTDFFDESIVASSSGADAPEEPPPSP
;
A
#
# COMPACT_ATOMS: atom_id res chain seq x y z
N MET A 1 -39.91 -19.07 8.33
CA MET A 1 -40.25 -17.67 8.70
C MET A 1 -38.88 -16.94 8.76
N ARG A 2 -38.66 -15.92 7.93
CA ARG A 2 -37.43 -15.10 8.04
C ARG A 2 -37.49 -14.37 9.39
N GLN A 3 -36.37 -14.36 10.13
CA GLN A 3 -36.31 -13.62 11.38
C GLN A 3 -36.36 -12.11 11.08
N LEU A 4 -37.13 -11.34 11.84
CA LEU A 4 -37.23 -9.88 11.67
C LEU A 4 -35.87 -9.19 11.67
N SER A 5 -34.90 -9.72 12.45
CA SER A 5 -33.53 -9.22 12.50
C SER A 5 -32.82 -9.18 11.14
N SER A 6 -33.19 -10.07 10.20
CA SER A 6 -32.56 -10.11 8.87
C SER A 6 -32.95 -8.90 7.98
N PHE A 7 -34.02 -8.19 8.32
CA PHE A 7 -34.42 -6.98 7.59
C PHE A 7 -33.68 -5.70 8.03
N PHE A 8 -32.94 -5.80 9.14
CA PHE A 8 -32.18 -4.66 9.70
C PHE A 8 -30.67 -4.84 9.55
N ILE A 9 -30.21 -5.85 8.78
CA ILE A 9 -28.81 -5.99 8.42
C ILE A 9 -28.49 -4.98 7.32
N ASN A 10 -27.49 -4.15 7.58
CA ASN A 10 -27.00 -3.19 6.60
C ASN A 10 -26.43 -3.91 5.35
N PRO A 11 -27.10 -3.85 4.18
CA PRO A 11 -26.65 -4.53 2.98
C PRO A 11 -25.36 -3.94 2.42
N PHE A 12 -25.07 -2.66 2.70
CA PHE A 12 -23.88 -1.98 2.21
C PHE A 12 -22.59 -2.43 2.93
N LEU A 13 -22.70 -3.01 4.14
CA LEU A 13 -21.55 -3.66 4.81
C LEU A 13 -21.10 -4.93 4.06
N THR A 14 -22.04 -5.68 3.50
CA THR A 14 -21.70 -6.81 2.62
C THR A 14 -21.00 -6.30 1.36
N LEU A 15 -21.54 -5.22 0.78
CA LEU A 15 -20.97 -4.59 -0.40
C LEU A 15 -19.50 -4.14 -0.19
N VAL A 16 -19.21 -3.51 0.96
CA VAL A 16 -17.82 -3.12 1.32
C VAL A 16 -16.84 -4.29 1.23
N ASN A 17 -17.26 -5.49 1.66
CA ASN A 17 -16.42 -6.69 1.64
C ASN A 17 -16.32 -7.35 0.25
N GLU A 18 -17.28 -7.12 -0.63
CA GLU A 18 -17.37 -7.78 -1.93
C GLU A 18 -16.79 -6.96 -3.08
N VAL A 19 -16.76 -5.64 -2.95
CA VAL A 19 -16.27 -4.74 -4.00
C VAL A 19 -15.05 -3.97 -3.52
N GLY A 20 -14.12 -3.67 -4.45
CA GLY A 20 -12.96 -2.85 -4.12
C GLY A 20 -13.37 -1.41 -3.79
N VAL A 21 -12.50 -0.72 -3.02
CA VAL A 21 -12.68 0.66 -2.54
C VAL A 21 -13.14 1.62 -3.65
N GLU A 22 -12.55 1.51 -4.84
CA GLU A 22 -12.88 2.38 -5.98
C GLU A 22 -14.30 2.18 -6.51
N LYS A 23 -14.83 0.95 -6.52
CA LYS A 23 -16.23 0.69 -6.90
C LYS A 23 -17.19 1.23 -5.84
N PHE A 24 -16.87 1.02 -4.55
CA PHE A 24 -17.65 1.56 -3.45
C PHE A 24 -17.70 3.09 -3.50
N ARG A 25 -16.55 3.73 -3.75
CA ARG A 25 -16.43 5.18 -3.93
C ARG A 25 -17.38 5.70 -5.01
N LYS A 26 -17.33 5.10 -6.21
CA LYS A 26 -18.17 5.48 -7.34
C LYS A 26 -19.66 5.28 -7.04
N PHE A 27 -20.00 4.21 -6.35
CA PHE A 27 -21.38 3.93 -5.95
C PHE A 27 -21.89 4.99 -4.98
N PHE A 28 -21.11 5.33 -3.96
CA PHE A 28 -21.48 6.36 -2.98
C PHE A 28 -21.60 7.74 -3.63
N GLU A 29 -20.65 8.13 -4.45
CA GLU A 29 -20.70 9.38 -5.22
C GLU A 29 -21.96 9.45 -6.10
N LYS A 30 -22.28 8.36 -6.80
CA LYS A 30 -23.46 8.27 -7.65
C LYS A 30 -24.76 8.40 -6.85
N HIS A 31 -24.83 7.77 -5.68
CA HIS A 31 -25.98 7.93 -4.78
C HIS A 31 -26.20 9.40 -4.39
N ILE A 32 -25.13 10.12 -4.01
CA ILE A 32 -25.20 11.56 -3.70
C ILE A 32 -25.75 12.35 -4.90
N GLN A 33 -25.24 12.09 -6.09
CA GLN A 33 -25.67 12.75 -7.32
C GLN A 33 -27.16 12.50 -7.62
N LEU A 34 -27.62 11.25 -7.54
CA LEU A 34 -29.01 10.87 -7.79
C LEU A 34 -29.96 11.49 -6.76
N THR A 35 -29.58 11.48 -5.48
CA THR A 35 -30.36 12.08 -4.40
C THR A 35 -30.45 13.60 -4.56
N THR A 36 -29.33 14.24 -4.94
CA THR A 36 -29.30 15.69 -5.21
C THR A 36 -30.19 16.06 -6.38
N ALA A 37 -30.18 15.30 -7.47
CA ALA A 37 -31.03 15.53 -8.63
C ALA A 37 -32.55 15.43 -8.32
N LYS A 38 -32.90 14.62 -7.32
CA LYS A 38 -34.28 14.42 -6.87
C LYS A 38 -34.71 15.35 -5.72
N ASN A 39 -33.87 16.27 -5.27
CA ASN A 39 -34.11 17.14 -4.10
C ASN A 39 -34.76 18.50 -4.44
N ALA A 40 -35.61 18.57 -5.45
CA ALA A 40 -36.23 19.85 -5.84
C ALA A 40 -37.10 20.48 -4.71
N GLY A 41 -37.71 19.66 -3.85
CA GLY A 41 -38.51 20.09 -2.69
C GLY A 41 -37.70 20.33 -1.42
N GLY A 42 -36.40 20.01 -1.38
CA GLY A 42 -35.57 20.15 -0.19
C GLY A 42 -35.69 19.00 0.82
N GLU A 43 -36.44 17.96 0.50
CA GLU A 43 -36.76 16.83 1.39
C GLU A 43 -35.54 16.02 1.78
N TYR A 44 -34.55 15.96 0.89
CA TYR A 44 -33.32 15.17 1.06
C TYR A 44 -32.11 16.00 1.48
N THR A 45 -32.25 17.30 1.77
CA THR A 45 -31.14 18.22 2.03
C THR A 45 -30.25 17.75 3.17
N GLN A 46 -30.82 17.20 4.26
CA GLN A 46 -30.04 16.74 5.40
C GLN A 46 -29.21 15.50 5.03
N ILE A 47 -29.82 14.47 4.43
CA ILE A 47 -29.10 13.24 4.06
C ILE A 47 -28.04 13.51 2.98
N ILE A 48 -28.23 14.48 2.09
CA ILE A 48 -27.23 14.93 1.13
C ILE A 48 -26.05 15.59 1.86
N THR A 49 -26.34 16.45 2.84
CA THR A 49 -25.30 17.13 3.62
C THR A 49 -24.44 16.12 4.39
N ASP A 50 -25.08 15.18 5.09
CA ASP A 50 -24.42 14.16 5.88
C ASP A 50 -23.62 13.21 4.97
N SER A 51 -24.19 12.80 3.83
CA SER A 51 -23.50 11.97 2.83
C SER A 51 -22.28 12.66 2.24
N ASN A 52 -22.36 13.96 1.92
CA ASN A 52 -21.20 14.71 1.44
C ASN A 52 -20.08 14.81 2.49
N ALA A 53 -20.45 15.00 3.76
CA ALA A 53 -19.47 15.03 4.86
C ALA A 53 -18.75 13.69 5.00
N THR A 54 -19.49 12.58 5.08
CA THR A 54 -18.95 11.21 5.18
C THR A 54 -18.13 10.84 3.94
N TYR A 55 -18.61 11.14 2.75
CA TYR A 55 -17.90 10.90 1.50
C TYR A 55 -16.59 11.67 1.43
N SER A 56 -16.58 12.93 1.87
CA SER A 56 -15.37 13.77 1.86
C SER A 56 -14.29 13.24 2.79
N GLN A 57 -14.65 12.71 3.96
CA GLN A 57 -13.73 12.05 4.88
C GLN A 57 -13.15 10.77 4.25
N PHE A 58 -14.01 9.91 3.74
CA PHE A 58 -13.62 8.66 3.09
C PHE A 58 -12.69 8.91 1.89
N TYR A 59 -13.12 9.75 0.93
CA TYR A 59 -12.37 10.00 -0.28
C TYR A 59 -11.07 10.78 -0.02
N GLY A 60 -11.10 11.72 0.92
CA GLY A 60 -9.91 12.45 1.34
C GLY A 60 -8.83 11.52 1.92
N ASN A 61 -9.23 10.57 2.77
CA ASN A 61 -8.30 9.59 3.34
C ASN A 61 -7.79 8.61 2.29
N TYR A 62 -8.64 8.13 1.40
CA TYR A 62 -8.26 7.26 0.29
C TYR A 62 -7.20 7.90 -0.62
N LEU A 63 -7.31 9.19 -0.94
CA LEU A 63 -6.30 9.90 -1.72
C LEU A 63 -4.95 10.03 -0.97
N LEU A 64 -5.00 10.22 0.35
CA LEU A 64 -3.79 10.26 1.19
C LEU A 64 -3.10 8.89 1.23
N GLU A 65 -3.87 7.83 1.34
CA GLU A 65 -3.39 6.45 1.30
C GLU A 65 -2.70 6.13 -0.03
N ASP A 66 -3.36 6.39 -1.17
CA ASP A 66 -2.80 6.18 -2.52
C ASP A 66 -1.49 6.94 -2.71
N THR A 67 -1.47 8.23 -2.35
CA THR A 67 -0.26 9.05 -2.38
C THR A 67 0.84 8.48 -1.47
N SER A 68 0.47 8.03 -0.28
CA SER A 68 1.38 7.42 0.70
C SER A 68 2.01 6.15 0.16
N PHE A 69 1.22 5.31 -0.51
CA PHE A 69 1.67 4.07 -1.12
C PHE A 69 2.69 4.31 -2.25
N VAL A 70 2.43 5.27 -3.14
CA VAL A 70 3.38 5.64 -4.22
C VAL A 70 4.72 6.12 -3.65
N ILE A 71 4.69 6.96 -2.60
CA ILE A 71 5.91 7.42 -1.92
C ILE A 71 6.66 6.23 -1.29
N GLN A 72 5.94 5.32 -0.63
CA GLN A 72 6.52 4.11 -0.04
C GLN A 72 7.22 3.23 -1.09
N GLN A 73 6.64 3.07 -2.27
CA GLN A 73 7.27 2.35 -3.38
C GLN A 73 8.59 3.01 -3.81
N GLY A 74 8.61 4.33 -3.94
CA GLY A 74 9.84 5.09 -4.25
C GLY A 74 10.93 4.91 -3.19
N MET A 75 10.57 4.91 -1.92
CA MET A 75 11.51 4.65 -0.82
C MET A 75 12.04 3.21 -0.85
N THR A 76 11.23 2.24 -1.25
CA THR A 76 11.65 0.85 -1.42
C THR A 76 12.72 0.73 -2.50
N ILE A 77 12.51 1.37 -3.65
CA ILE A 77 13.49 1.42 -4.75
C ILE A 77 14.80 2.07 -4.27
N THR A 78 14.72 3.13 -3.48
CA THR A 78 15.92 3.80 -2.93
C THR A 78 16.73 2.86 -2.05
N VAL A 79 16.09 2.15 -1.12
CA VAL A 79 16.75 1.17 -0.25
C VAL A 79 17.40 0.04 -1.08
N ASP A 80 16.68 -0.49 -2.07
CA ASP A 80 17.18 -1.57 -2.94
C ASP A 80 18.39 -1.13 -3.78
N ASN A 81 18.41 0.12 -4.25
CA ASN A 81 19.54 0.69 -4.96
C ASN A 81 20.79 0.82 -4.07
N ILE A 82 20.63 1.24 -2.81
CA ILE A 82 21.74 1.33 -1.87
C ILE A 82 22.30 -0.07 -1.56
N ILE A 83 21.45 -1.09 -1.43
CA ILE A 83 21.88 -2.48 -1.27
C ILE A 83 22.67 -2.94 -2.50
N ALA A 84 22.23 -2.63 -3.70
CA ALA A 84 22.93 -2.97 -4.93
C ALA A 84 24.29 -2.26 -5.03
N GLU A 85 24.36 -0.99 -4.64
CA GLU A 85 25.60 -0.22 -4.55
C GLU A 85 26.59 -0.86 -3.56
N PHE A 86 26.11 -1.25 -2.37
CA PHE A 86 26.93 -1.97 -1.39
C PHE A 86 27.53 -3.24 -1.96
N LYS A 87 26.71 -4.10 -2.58
CA LYS A 87 27.17 -5.35 -3.21
C LYS A 87 28.24 -5.08 -4.28
N SER A 88 28.05 -4.05 -5.08
CA SER A 88 29.01 -3.64 -6.10
C SER A 88 30.30 -3.11 -5.46
N GLY A 89 30.18 -2.28 -4.43
CA GLY A 89 31.32 -1.76 -3.67
C GLY A 89 32.17 -2.88 -3.05
N VAL A 90 31.54 -3.86 -2.40
CA VAL A 90 32.26 -5.03 -1.84
C VAL A 90 32.98 -5.80 -2.94
N LYS A 91 32.34 -6.05 -4.07
CA LYS A 91 32.96 -6.76 -5.20
C LYS A 91 34.15 -6.00 -5.77
N GLN A 92 34.10 -4.68 -5.86
CA GLN A 92 35.19 -3.83 -6.34
C GLN A 92 36.34 -3.77 -5.34
N GLN A 93 36.07 -3.72 -4.04
CA GLN A 93 37.07 -3.62 -2.99
C GLN A 93 37.66 -4.96 -2.54
N GLU A 94 37.04 -6.09 -2.91
CA GLU A 94 37.58 -7.43 -2.57
C GLU A 94 39.00 -7.62 -3.07
N GLY A 95 39.34 -7.12 -4.25
CA GLY A 95 40.69 -7.17 -4.79
C GLY A 95 41.72 -6.43 -3.92
N LEU A 96 41.32 -5.28 -3.33
CA LEU A 96 42.19 -4.53 -2.40
C LEU A 96 42.37 -5.29 -1.08
N ILE A 97 41.28 -5.86 -0.53
CA ILE A 97 41.35 -6.68 0.69
C ILE A 97 42.31 -7.88 0.44
N ARG A 98 42.11 -8.60 -0.67
CA ARG A 98 42.94 -9.77 -1.02
C ARG A 98 44.39 -9.44 -1.30
N SER A 99 44.71 -8.25 -1.82
CA SER A 99 46.09 -7.83 -2.05
C SER A 99 46.85 -7.51 -0.76
N ASN A 100 46.13 -7.10 0.30
CA ASN A 100 46.69 -6.80 1.61
C ASN A 100 46.68 -8.03 2.55
N PHE A 101 45.64 -8.87 2.42
CA PHE A 101 45.45 -10.07 3.25
C PHE A 101 45.19 -11.26 2.35
N ASN A 102 46.04 -12.23 2.33
CA ASN A 102 45.88 -13.43 1.49
C ASN A 102 44.62 -14.20 1.90
N VAL A 103 43.93 -14.78 0.92
CA VAL A 103 42.78 -15.66 1.17
C VAL A 103 43.19 -16.79 2.13
N GLY A 104 42.35 -17.02 3.14
CA GLY A 104 42.59 -18.02 4.18
C GLY A 104 43.41 -17.52 5.37
N THR A 105 43.83 -16.24 5.41
CA THR A 105 44.39 -15.63 6.62
C THR A 105 43.24 -15.17 7.55
N PRO A 106 43.50 -15.11 8.87
CA PRO A 106 42.49 -14.62 9.82
C PRO A 106 41.91 -13.24 9.45
N GLU A 107 42.79 -12.33 8.99
CA GLU A 107 42.40 -10.98 8.61
C GLU A 107 41.44 -10.96 7.39
N TYR A 108 41.68 -11.83 6.39
CA TYR A 108 40.77 -11.97 5.25
C TYR A 108 39.40 -12.56 5.69
N GLU A 109 39.44 -13.60 6.54
CA GLU A 109 38.22 -14.24 7.05
C GLU A 109 37.38 -13.30 7.97
N GLU A 110 38.02 -12.28 8.60
CA GLU A 110 37.26 -11.25 9.33
C GLU A 110 36.34 -10.41 8.41
N PHE A 111 36.71 -10.23 7.14
CA PHE A 111 35.86 -9.60 6.14
C PHE A 111 34.84 -10.58 5.54
N PHE A 112 35.27 -11.80 5.27
CA PHE A 112 34.52 -12.78 4.49
C PHE A 112 34.37 -14.15 5.18
N PRO A 113 33.80 -14.23 6.39
CA PRO A 113 33.76 -15.49 7.17
C PRO A 113 32.96 -16.60 6.47
N LEU A 114 32.00 -16.23 5.62
CA LEU A 114 31.24 -17.16 4.78
C LEU A 114 31.52 -16.96 3.28
N GLY A 115 32.67 -16.34 2.98
CA GLY A 115 33.09 -15.98 1.65
C GLY A 115 32.34 -14.77 1.08
N ILE A 116 32.77 -14.28 -0.08
CA ILE A 116 32.16 -13.11 -0.75
C ILE A 116 30.67 -13.34 -1.14
N THR A 117 30.27 -14.59 -1.24
CA THR A 117 28.90 -14.96 -1.61
C THR A 117 27.87 -14.46 -0.57
N GLU A 118 28.25 -14.35 0.70
CA GLU A 118 27.40 -13.77 1.75
C GLU A 118 26.94 -12.36 1.36
N TYR A 119 27.84 -11.54 0.85
CA TYR A 119 27.55 -10.17 0.43
C TYR A 119 26.75 -10.08 -0.86
N THR A 120 26.97 -10.97 -1.81
CA THR A 120 26.20 -10.98 -3.07
C THR A 120 24.74 -11.37 -2.84
N ARG A 121 24.45 -12.12 -1.78
CA ARG A 121 23.11 -12.54 -1.36
C ARG A 121 22.49 -11.64 -0.29
N ALA A 122 23.16 -10.55 0.08
CA ALA A 122 22.65 -9.63 1.08
C ALA A 122 21.23 -9.13 0.71
N ASP A 123 20.37 -9.03 1.68
CA ASP A 123 19.00 -8.53 1.59
C ASP A 123 18.69 -7.56 2.74
N LYS A 124 17.45 -7.11 2.85
CA LYS A 124 17.03 -6.15 3.88
C LYS A 124 17.13 -6.68 5.32
N GLU A 125 17.25 -7.99 5.50
CA GLU A 125 17.33 -8.64 6.83
C GLU A 125 18.75 -8.66 7.36
N ASN A 126 19.75 -8.88 6.49
CA ASN A 126 21.14 -9.11 6.91
C ASN A 126 22.12 -8.01 6.47
N VAL A 127 21.76 -7.17 5.49
CA VAL A 127 22.68 -6.21 4.88
C VAL A 127 23.26 -5.20 5.87
N LEU A 128 22.51 -4.78 6.89
CA LEU A 128 23.00 -3.85 7.91
C LEU A 128 24.23 -4.41 8.63
N THR A 129 24.17 -5.65 9.10
CA THR A 129 25.29 -6.34 9.76
C THR A 129 26.50 -6.47 8.84
N LEU A 130 26.27 -6.72 7.55
CA LEU A 130 27.34 -6.82 6.57
C LEU A 130 28.01 -5.47 6.28
N MET A 131 27.21 -4.39 6.21
CA MET A 131 27.72 -3.01 6.08
C MET A 131 28.57 -2.62 7.29
N GLU A 132 28.05 -2.87 8.50
CA GLU A 132 28.78 -2.61 9.75
C GLU A 132 30.09 -3.39 9.83
N ARG A 133 30.11 -4.64 9.37
CA ARG A 133 31.32 -5.45 9.29
C ARG A 133 32.37 -4.79 8.38
N MET A 134 31.98 -4.32 7.19
CA MET A 134 32.91 -3.64 6.27
C MET A 134 33.47 -2.35 6.88
N VAL A 135 32.64 -1.54 7.53
CA VAL A 135 33.11 -0.31 8.22
C VAL A 135 34.04 -0.64 9.37
N ASN A 136 33.65 -1.57 10.25
CA ASN A 136 34.45 -1.93 11.44
C ASN A 136 35.78 -2.54 11.07
N ARG A 137 35.80 -3.47 10.11
CA ARG A 137 37.07 -4.10 9.66
C ARG A 137 37.92 -3.11 8.86
N GLY A 138 37.28 -2.30 7.98
CA GLY A 138 37.97 -1.24 7.26
C GLY A 138 38.64 -0.25 8.20
N THR A 139 38.00 0.15 9.27
CA THR A 139 38.55 1.03 10.31
C THR A 139 39.69 0.37 11.07
N ALA A 140 39.55 -0.90 11.43
CA ALA A 140 40.63 -1.66 12.12
C ALA A 140 41.88 -1.78 11.26
N TYR A 141 41.73 -1.89 9.96
CA TYR A 141 42.85 -2.04 8.99
C TYR A 141 43.03 -0.79 8.12
N LEU A 142 42.74 0.40 8.68
CA LEU A 142 42.86 1.68 7.98
C LEU A 142 44.23 1.92 7.34
N ALA A 143 45.32 1.51 8.02
CA ALA A 143 46.67 1.69 7.51
C ALA A 143 46.94 0.89 6.21
N GLN A 144 46.28 -0.25 6.02
CA GLN A 144 46.43 -1.13 4.87
C GLN A 144 45.44 -0.77 3.74
N LEU A 145 44.21 -0.48 4.09
CA LEU A 145 43.11 -0.28 3.12
C LEU A 145 42.93 1.18 2.72
N GLY A 146 43.38 2.11 3.58
CA GLY A 146 43.29 3.55 3.35
C GLY A 146 41.90 4.16 3.68
N GLN A 147 41.91 5.46 3.90
CA GLN A 147 40.70 6.25 4.23
C GLN A 147 39.61 6.13 3.18
N PRO A 148 39.89 6.11 1.85
CA PRO A 148 38.82 6.00 0.85
C PRO A 148 37.97 4.73 0.97
N PHE A 149 38.56 3.61 1.44
CA PHE A 149 37.82 2.37 1.72
C PHE A 149 36.82 2.58 2.86
N VAL A 150 37.24 3.16 3.96
CA VAL A 150 36.41 3.40 5.15
C VAL A 150 35.32 4.39 4.81
N ASP A 151 35.64 5.48 4.11
CA ASP A 151 34.68 6.52 3.73
C ASP A 151 33.57 5.96 2.82
N LEU A 152 33.91 5.12 1.83
CA LEU A 152 32.96 4.47 0.93
C LEU A 152 31.91 3.68 1.72
N PHE A 153 32.33 2.78 2.59
CA PHE A 153 31.40 1.93 3.32
C PHE A 153 30.67 2.66 4.45
N THR A 154 31.28 3.69 5.05
CA THR A 154 30.62 4.56 6.04
C THR A 154 29.51 5.39 5.40
N ASP A 155 29.73 5.94 4.20
CA ASP A 155 28.71 6.68 3.44
C ASP A 155 27.54 5.76 3.08
N ILE A 156 27.82 4.58 2.51
CA ILE A 156 26.77 3.61 2.16
C ILE A 156 25.95 3.20 3.40
N LEU A 157 26.60 2.88 4.52
CA LEU A 157 25.93 2.52 5.77
C LEU A 157 25.03 3.66 6.28
N SER A 158 25.53 4.91 6.26
CA SER A 158 24.79 6.08 6.70
C SER A 158 23.55 6.31 5.85
N ARG A 159 23.68 6.27 4.52
CA ARG A 159 22.56 6.42 3.58
C ARG A 159 21.56 5.28 3.71
N TYR A 160 22.01 4.05 3.85
CA TYR A 160 21.15 2.90 4.07
C TYR A 160 20.32 3.07 5.35
N SER A 161 20.97 3.39 6.48
CA SER A 161 20.29 3.54 7.77
C SER A 161 19.23 4.63 7.73
N ALA A 162 19.54 5.78 7.12
CA ALA A 162 18.59 6.87 6.94
C ALA A 162 17.41 6.48 6.03
N ALA A 163 17.71 5.89 4.85
CA ALA A 163 16.68 5.49 3.90
C ALA A 163 15.77 4.38 4.46
N ARG A 164 16.35 3.39 5.16
CA ARG A 164 15.59 2.29 5.76
C ARG A 164 14.67 2.77 6.89
N THR A 165 15.17 3.68 7.74
CA THR A 165 14.35 4.29 8.80
C THR A 165 13.17 5.04 8.21
N ALA A 166 13.41 5.90 7.21
CA ALA A 166 12.34 6.64 6.52
C ALA A 166 11.33 5.71 5.84
N GLN A 167 11.80 4.64 5.19
CA GLN A 167 10.93 3.62 4.58
C GLN A 167 10.02 2.96 5.60
N LEU A 168 10.57 2.51 6.74
CA LEU A 168 9.79 1.83 7.78
C LEU A 168 8.74 2.76 8.42
N GLN A 169 9.09 4.03 8.66
CA GLN A 169 8.14 5.04 9.13
C GLN A 169 7.01 5.27 8.11
N LYS A 170 7.36 5.36 6.81
CA LYS A 170 6.36 5.54 5.77
C LYS A 170 5.44 4.32 5.62
N MET A 171 5.98 3.11 5.75
CA MET A 171 5.18 1.86 5.76
C MET A 171 4.16 1.87 6.92
N GLY A 172 4.57 2.31 8.11
CA GLY A 172 3.65 2.49 9.24
C GLY A 172 2.53 3.47 8.91
N THR A 173 2.88 4.66 8.42
CA THR A 173 1.88 5.67 8.02
C THR A 173 0.92 5.17 6.94
N THR A 174 1.41 4.46 5.92
CA THR A 174 0.55 3.90 4.86
C THR A 174 -0.43 2.88 5.43
N LYS A 175 0.04 2.00 6.32
CA LYS A 175 -0.83 1.03 6.99
C LYS A 175 -1.90 1.69 7.88
N ASP A 176 -1.55 2.78 8.57
CA ASP A 176 -2.51 3.52 9.39
C ASP A 176 -3.60 4.16 8.52
N LEU A 177 -3.21 4.72 7.36
CA LEU A 177 -4.15 5.30 6.39
C LEU A 177 -5.07 4.22 5.76
N ASP A 178 -4.55 3.06 5.42
CA ASP A 178 -5.30 1.90 4.92
C ASP A 178 -6.38 1.47 5.95
N THR A 179 -5.98 1.33 7.21
CA THR A 179 -6.93 1.03 8.31
C THR A 179 -8.01 2.11 8.47
N GLN A 180 -7.65 3.39 8.30
CA GLN A 180 -8.62 4.49 8.37
C GLN A 180 -9.53 4.50 7.14
N THR A 181 -9.03 4.18 5.94
CA THR A 181 -9.86 4.03 4.73
C THR A 181 -10.92 2.96 4.94
N ASP A 182 -10.54 1.79 5.48
CA ASP A 182 -11.48 0.71 5.80
C ASP A 182 -12.56 1.18 6.80
N GLN A 183 -12.17 1.92 7.84
CA GLN A 183 -13.12 2.46 8.82
C GLN A 183 -14.09 3.45 8.15
N PHE A 184 -13.59 4.41 7.38
CA PHE A 184 -14.46 5.38 6.69
C PHE A 184 -15.33 4.73 5.62
N GLN A 185 -14.90 3.63 5.03
CA GLN A 185 -15.72 2.83 4.12
C GLN A 185 -16.92 2.21 4.86
N VAL A 186 -16.70 1.69 6.06
CA VAL A 186 -17.80 1.19 6.94
C VAL A 186 -18.75 2.33 7.33
N GLU A 187 -18.22 3.49 7.73
CA GLU A 187 -19.04 4.66 8.05
C GLU A 187 -19.86 5.13 6.83
N GLY A 188 -19.28 5.05 5.62
CA GLY A 188 -19.97 5.29 4.36
C GLY A 188 -21.10 4.30 4.11
N ALA A 189 -20.90 3.02 4.40
CA ALA A 189 -21.94 1.99 4.30
C ALA A 189 -23.08 2.24 5.28
N ASP A 190 -22.78 2.68 6.50
CA ASP A 190 -23.79 3.03 7.50
C ASP A 190 -24.59 4.28 7.08
N GLN A 191 -23.93 5.27 6.49
CA GLN A 191 -24.60 6.44 5.94
C GLN A 191 -25.53 6.07 4.77
N LEU A 192 -25.08 5.22 3.85
CA LEU A 192 -25.91 4.70 2.75
C LEU A 192 -27.14 3.94 3.27
N PHE A 193 -26.97 3.16 4.32
CA PHE A 193 -28.09 2.43 4.94
C PHE A 193 -29.08 3.36 5.62
N HIS A 194 -28.59 4.38 6.33
CA HIS A 194 -29.44 5.43 6.89
C HIS A 194 -30.27 6.11 5.78
N ASN A 195 -29.64 6.48 4.67
CA ASN A 195 -30.30 7.10 3.53
C ASN A 195 -31.34 6.17 2.90
N LEU A 196 -31.01 4.89 2.74
CA LEU A 196 -31.94 3.88 2.23
C LEU A 196 -33.22 3.81 3.08
N LEU A 197 -33.07 3.75 4.40
CA LEU A 197 -34.21 3.70 5.33
C LEU A 197 -35.02 4.99 5.29
N PHE A 198 -34.38 6.15 5.25
CA PHE A 198 -35.06 7.45 5.13
C PHE A 198 -35.86 7.57 3.83
N ILE A 199 -35.26 7.19 2.69
CA ILE A 199 -35.95 7.22 1.38
C ILE A 199 -37.10 6.20 1.35
N ALA A 200 -36.87 4.98 1.85
CA ALA A 200 -37.88 3.94 1.89
C ALA A 200 -39.13 4.33 2.75
N ASP A 201 -38.95 5.11 3.81
CA ASP A 201 -40.06 5.61 4.62
C ASP A 201 -40.95 6.59 3.84
N ASN A 202 -40.38 7.37 2.93
CA ASN A 202 -41.12 8.28 2.06
C ASN A 202 -41.87 7.55 0.92
N PHE A 203 -41.39 6.38 0.47
CA PHE A 203 -41.93 5.61 -0.65
C PHE A 203 -42.41 4.22 -0.22
N ARG A 204 -43.19 4.14 0.85
CA ARG A 204 -43.76 2.87 1.36
C ARG A 204 -44.51 2.15 0.26
N ASN A 205 -44.20 0.87 0.05
CA ASN A 205 -44.81 0.01 -0.99
C ASN A 205 -44.46 0.40 -2.45
N GLN A 206 -43.42 1.22 -2.67
CA GLN A 206 -42.92 1.60 -4.01
C GLN A 206 -41.39 1.36 -4.09
N PRO A 207 -40.93 0.11 -3.95
CA PRO A 207 -39.49 -0.21 -3.90
C PRO A 207 -38.76 0.20 -5.18
N GLU A 208 -39.46 0.23 -6.31
CA GLU A 208 -38.88 0.66 -7.60
C GLU A 208 -38.44 2.11 -7.60
N ILE A 209 -39.13 2.99 -6.85
CA ILE A 209 -38.71 4.40 -6.70
C ILE A 209 -37.50 4.51 -5.80
N VAL A 210 -37.44 3.68 -4.75
CA VAL A 210 -36.27 3.66 -3.82
C VAL A 210 -35.00 3.26 -4.54
N THR A 211 -35.06 2.25 -5.42
CA THR A 211 -33.90 1.78 -6.20
C THR A 211 -33.37 2.83 -7.16
N ASP A 212 -34.19 3.78 -7.62
CA ASP A 212 -33.74 4.89 -8.48
C ASP A 212 -32.71 5.84 -7.81
N PHE A 213 -32.56 5.77 -6.51
CA PHE A 213 -31.56 6.53 -5.76
C PHE A 213 -30.20 5.81 -5.67
N PHE A 214 -30.11 4.55 -6.11
CA PHE A 214 -28.94 3.71 -6.01
C PHE A 214 -28.64 3.05 -7.36
N ASP A 215 -27.47 3.30 -7.94
CA ASP A 215 -27.06 2.69 -9.20
C ASP A 215 -26.31 1.37 -8.94
N GLU A 216 -27.08 0.31 -8.78
CA GLU A 216 -26.53 -1.03 -8.51
C GLU A 216 -25.61 -1.56 -9.63
N SER A 217 -25.70 -1.00 -10.85
CA SER A 217 -24.87 -1.44 -11.98
C SER A 217 -23.37 -1.20 -11.75
N ILE A 218 -23.02 -0.20 -10.92
CA ILE A 218 -21.63 0.13 -10.56
C ILE A 218 -20.98 -1.00 -9.76
N VAL A 219 -21.77 -1.67 -8.93
CA VAL A 219 -21.31 -2.69 -7.99
C VAL A 219 -21.64 -4.11 -8.44
N ALA A 220 -22.47 -4.25 -9.46
CA ALA A 220 -22.76 -5.56 -10.04
C ALA A 220 -21.44 -6.23 -10.45
N SER A 221 -21.27 -7.48 -10.03
CA SER A 221 -20.16 -8.29 -10.52
C SER A 221 -20.28 -8.41 -12.03
N SER A 222 -19.21 -8.17 -12.77
CA SER A 222 -19.13 -8.50 -14.21
C SER A 222 -19.14 -10.04 -14.33
N SER A 223 -20.33 -10.61 -14.17
CA SER A 223 -20.55 -12.02 -14.49
C SER A 223 -20.48 -12.17 -16.01
N GLY A 224 -19.35 -12.57 -16.54
CA GLY A 224 -19.22 -13.14 -17.86
C GLY A 224 -18.86 -12.19 -19.01
N ALA A 225 -17.64 -11.66 -18.98
CA ALA A 225 -17.00 -11.18 -20.22
C ALA A 225 -15.49 -11.39 -20.12
N ASP A 226 -15.06 -12.65 -20.00
CA ASP A 226 -13.74 -13.13 -20.41
C ASP A 226 -13.83 -14.66 -20.62
N ALA A 227 -14.71 -15.05 -21.56
CA ALA A 227 -14.48 -16.31 -22.25
C ALA A 227 -13.35 -16.02 -23.25
N PRO A 228 -12.25 -16.80 -23.25
CA PRO A 228 -11.23 -16.64 -24.29
C PRO A 228 -11.90 -16.87 -25.65
N GLU A 229 -11.74 -15.92 -26.58
CA GLU A 229 -12.11 -16.09 -27.96
C GLU A 229 -11.42 -17.37 -28.47
N GLU A 230 -12.22 -18.36 -28.90
CA GLU A 230 -11.73 -19.56 -29.52
C GLU A 230 -10.94 -19.15 -30.78
N PRO A 231 -9.71 -19.63 -30.99
CA PRO A 231 -8.94 -19.27 -32.16
C PRO A 231 -9.68 -19.77 -33.41
N PRO A 232 -9.67 -18.99 -34.52
CA PRO A 232 -10.36 -19.38 -35.74
C PRO A 232 -9.81 -20.72 -36.26
N PRO A 233 -10.66 -21.59 -36.82
CA PRO A 233 -10.24 -22.87 -37.36
C PRO A 233 -9.20 -22.65 -38.48
N SER A 234 -8.07 -23.34 -38.33
CA SER A 234 -6.99 -23.36 -39.35
C SER A 234 -7.49 -23.91 -40.66
N PRO A 235 -6.98 -23.38 -41.81
CA PRO A 235 -7.39 -23.77 -43.15
C PRO A 235 -6.97 -25.20 -43.54
#